data_1cdf7f544129ad1f95a6c000ab50ea17
#
_entry.id   1cdf7f544129ad1f95a6c000ab50ea17
#
_cell.length_a   1.000
_cell.length_b   1.000
_cell.length_c   1.000
_cell.angle_alpha   90.00
_cell.angle_beta   90.00
_cell.angle_gamma   90.00
#
_symmetry.space_group_name_H-M   'P 1'
#
loop_
_entity.id
_entity.type
_entity.pdbx_description
1 polymer ?
#
loop_
_entity_poly.entity_id
_entity_poly.type
_entity_poly.pdbx_seq_one_letter_code
_entity_poly.pdbx_strand_id
1 'polypeptide(L)'
;YKRQEYTRYISAFCNTEGGVLYIGIDDKGEVVGIEQPKKLIEKLPNFIAQKTGIMPLIHLREKAGKEYLEIEVQPSAMPISVHGRYYTRSGSVTSELQGNQLNMFWAAKMGLTWESVIEEDLSRSHPSRPHNKLIADVFYKAGFMESWGRGTQRIIDNCVAEGLSAPMYEYKMGFLYLTFSHERVNELTDTELSIGSLQISHLLLN
;
A
#
# COMPACT_ATOMS: atom_id res chain seq x y z
N TYR A 1 6.01 1.44 -31.61
CA TYR A 1 5.30 0.47 -30.73
C TYR A 1 6.19 -0.03 -29.59
N LYS A 2 7.46 -0.38 -29.83
CA LYS A 2 8.37 -0.95 -28.80
C LYS A 2 8.79 0.03 -27.68
N ARG A 3 8.80 1.34 -27.90
CA ARG A 3 9.25 2.33 -26.90
C ARG A 3 8.29 2.50 -25.72
N GLN A 4 6.99 2.30 -25.91
CA GLN A 4 6.00 2.37 -24.83
C GLN A 4 6.06 1.15 -23.90
N GLU A 5 6.53 0.03 -24.41
CA GLU A 5 6.68 -1.20 -23.66
C GLU A 5 7.78 -1.11 -22.60
N TYR A 6 8.91 -0.50 -22.90
CA TYR A 6 10.01 -0.35 -21.95
C TYR A 6 9.61 0.42 -20.69
N THR A 7 8.83 1.49 -20.84
CA THR A 7 8.40 2.29 -19.71
C THR A 7 7.46 1.54 -18.77
N ARG A 8 6.63 0.60 -19.29
CA ARG A 8 5.81 -0.28 -18.46
C ARG A 8 6.65 -1.22 -17.59
N TYR A 9 7.68 -1.85 -18.19
CA TYR A 9 8.60 -2.71 -17.45
C TYR A 9 9.38 -1.92 -16.40
N ILE A 10 9.86 -0.73 -16.73
CA ILE A 10 10.57 0.14 -15.80
C ILE A 10 9.64 0.54 -14.63
N SER A 11 8.40 0.97 -14.90
CA SER A 11 7.43 1.25 -13.85
C SER A 11 7.19 0.03 -12.96
N ALA A 12 7.03 -1.15 -13.54
CA ALA A 12 6.82 -2.38 -12.79
C ALA A 12 8.02 -2.74 -11.91
N PHE A 13 9.25 -2.59 -12.39
CA PHE A 13 10.47 -2.79 -11.60
C PHE A 13 10.57 -1.78 -10.46
N CYS A 14 10.35 -0.49 -10.71
CA CYS A 14 10.34 0.55 -9.68
C CYS A 14 9.30 0.30 -8.59
N ASN A 15 8.16 -0.23 -8.97
CA ASN A 15 7.05 -0.48 -8.07
C ASN A 15 7.20 -1.77 -7.25
N THR A 16 8.15 -2.62 -7.62
CA THR A 16 8.47 -3.89 -6.92
C THR A 16 9.90 -3.87 -6.35
N GLU A 17 10.69 -4.86 -6.60
CA GLU A 17 12.03 -5.06 -6.03
C GLU A 17 13.16 -4.49 -6.89
N GLY A 18 12.82 -3.76 -7.95
CA GLY A 18 13.79 -3.35 -8.95
C GLY A 18 14.04 -4.45 -9.97
N GLY A 19 15.09 -4.29 -10.76
CA GLY A 19 15.50 -5.30 -11.73
C GLY A 19 16.35 -4.75 -12.87
N VAL A 20 16.65 -5.62 -13.81
CA VAL A 20 17.44 -5.27 -14.99
C VAL A 20 16.65 -5.55 -16.25
N LEU A 21 16.56 -4.56 -17.12
CA LEU A 21 15.95 -4.67 -18.45
C LEU A 21 17.03 -4.69 -19.52
N TYR A 22 16.99 -5.68 -20.38
CA TYR A 22 17.91 -5.81 -21.50
C TYR A 22 17.24 -5.42 -22.80
N ILE A 23 17.95 -4.66 -23.64
CA ILE A 23 17.55 -4.34 -25.03
C ILE A 23 18.62 -4.88 -25.96
N GLY A 24 18.24 -5.71 -26.91
CA GLY A 24 19.15 -6.39 -27.83
C GLY A 24 19.47 -7.81 -27.40
N ILE A 25 18.71 -8.37 -26.46
CA ILE A 25 18.75 -9.78 -26.07
C ILE A 25 17.36 -10.38 -26.35
N ASP A 26 17.32 -11.58 -26.89
CA ASP A 26 16.08 -12.30 -27.17
C ASP A 26 15.59 -13.10 -25.95
N ASP A 27 14.41 -13.74 -26.08
CA ASP A 27 13.77 -14.52 -25.00
C ASP A 27 14.56 -15.77 -24.63
N LYS A 28 15.55 -16.19 -25.44
CA LYS A 28 16.46 -17.32 -25.17
C LYS A 28 17.72 -16.87 -24.45
N GLY A 29 17.89 -15.54 -24.24
CA GLY A 29 19.08 -14.96 -23.65
C GLY A 29 20.24 -14.78 -24.62
N GLU A 30 20.01 -14.91 -25.93
CA GLU A 30 21.00 -14.70 -26.98
C GLU A 30 21.04 -13.22 -27.37
N VAL A 31 22.28 -12.69 -27.59
CA VAL A 31 22.44 -11.32 -27.99
C VAL A 31 22.16 -11.21 -29.48
N VAL A 32 21.07 -10.55 -29.82
CA VAL A 32 20.68 -10.23 -31.18
C VAL A 32 21.28 -8.91 -31.66
N GLY A 33 21.67 -8.04 -30.71
CA GLY A 33 22.25 -6.73 -30.96
C GLY A 33 21.20 -5.65 -31.16
N ILE A 34 21.66 -4.40 -31.22
CA ILE A 34 20.83 -3.21 -31.47
C ILE A 34 21.39 -2.36 -32.60
N GLU A 35 20.49 -1.74 -33.34
CA GLU A 35 20.87 -0.74 -34.32
C GLU A 35 21.15 0.61 -33.63
N GLN A 36 22.23 1.30 -34.04
CA GLN A 36 22.61 2.63 -33.55
C GLN A 36 22.67 2.74 -32.00
N PRO A 37 23.42 1.88 -31.29
CA PRO A 37 23.48 1.85 -29.84
C PRO A 37 23.88 3.17 -29.20
N LYS A 38 24.83 3.89 -29.76
CA LYS A 38 25.29 5.19 -29.28
C LYS A 38 24.16 6.24 -29.26
N LYS A 39 23.36 6.26 -30.32
CA LYS A 39 22.22 7.18 -30.40
C LYS A 39 21.08 6.80 -29.46
N LEU A 40 20.94 5.49 -29.17
CA LEU A 40 19.93 5.01 -28.25
C LEU A 40 20.29 5.35 -26.82
N ILE A 41 21.55 5.18 -26.40
CA ILE A 41 22.01 5.49 -25.02
C ILE A 41 21.93 6.99 -24.74
N GLU A 42 22.07 7.86 -25.71
CA GLU A 42 21.90 9.31 -25.54
C GLU A 42 20.44 9.73 -25.32
N LYS A 43 19.49 9.05 -25.99
CA LYS A 43 18.08 9.45 -26.00
C LYS A 43 17.22 8.73 -24.96
N LEU A 44 17.57 7.50 -24.66
CA LEU A 44 16.74 6.64 -23.81
C LEU A 44 16.60 7.13 -22.38
N PRO A 45 17.66 7.62 -21.69
CA PRO A 45 17.53 8.14 -20.32
C PRO A 45 16.52 9.28 -20.23
N ASN A 46 16.63 10.27 -21.11
CA ASN A 46 15.72 11.41 -21.14
C ASN A 46 14.29 10.99 -21.46
N PHE A 47 14.11 10.04 -22.37
CA PHE A 47 12.79 9.50 -22.71
C PHE A 47 12.15 8.81 -21.49
N ILE A 48 12.92 7.98 -20.78
CA ILE A 48 12.45 7.30 -19.57
C ILE A 48 12.10 8.33 -18.49
N ALA A 49 12.99 9.29 -18.24
CA ALA A 49 12.77 10.34 -17.24
C ALA A 49 11.50 11.16 -17.51
N GLN A 50 11.24 11.53 -18.76
CA GLN A 50 10.01 12.25 -19.14
C GLN A 50 8.72 11.44 -18.88
N LYS A 51 8.78 10.12 -18.97
CA LYS A 51 7.61 9.25 -18.87
C LYS A 51 7.36 8.71 -17.48
N THR A 52 8.41 8.52 -16.69
CA THR A 52 8.37 7.87 -15.39
C THR A 52 8.84 8.76 -14.22
N GLY A 53 9.52 9.88 -14.52
CA GLY A 53 10.21 10.69 -13.52
C GLY A 53 11.50 10.05 -12.98
N ILE A 54 11.91 8.90 -13.53
CA ILE A 54 13.07 8.13 -13.06
C ILE A 54 14.22 8.24 -14.05
N MET A 55 15.43 8.45 -13.54
CA MET A 55 16.66 8.40 -14.32
C MET A 55 17.36 7.06 -14.05
N PRO A 56 17.20 6.04 -14.92
CA PRO A 56 17.83 4.75 -14.74
C PRO A 56 19.32 4.78 -15.08
N LEU A 57 20.08 3.83 -14.55
CA LEU A 57 21.45 3.57 -15.00
C LEU A 57 21.40 2.71 -16.27
N ILE A 58 22.04 3.20 -17.33
CA ILE A 58 22.07 2.50 -18.63
C ILE A 58 23.51 2.23 -19.03
N HIS A 59 23.81 0.96 -19.24
CA HIS A 59 25.12 0.49 -19.65
C HIS A 59 25.07 -0.08 -21.07
N LEU A 60 26.03 0.33 -21.90
CA LEU A 60 26.29 -0.32 -23.18
C LEU A 60 27.21 -1.50 -22.93
N ARG A 61 26.79 -2.68 -23.31
CA ARG A 61 27.53 -3.93 -23.18
C ARG A 61 27.76 -4.53 -24.58
N GLU A 62 28.79 -5.34 -24.68
CA GLU A 62 29.13 -6.09 -25.89
C GLU A 62 29.32 -7.56 -25.57
N LYS A 63 28.79 -8.44 -26.40
CA LYS A 63 28.99 -9.89 -26.34
C LYS A 63 28.95 -10.46 -27.76
N ALA A 64 29.95 -11.24 -28.10
CA ALA A 64 30.10 -11.86 -29.44
C ALA A 64 30.05 -10.86 -30.63
N GLY A 65 30.66 -9.67 -30.47
CA GLY A 65 30.67 -8.62 -31.48
C GLY A 65 29.33 -7.90 -31.68
N LYS A 66 28.36 -8.10 -30.78
CA LYS A 66 27.07 -7.43 -30.83
C LYS A 66 26.86 -6.60 -29.56
N GLU A 67 26.42 -5.36 -29.76
CA GLU A 67 26.14 -4.44 -28.66
C GLU A 67 24.69 -4.56 -28.19
N TYR A 68 24.47 -4.48 -26.86
CA TYR A 68 23.17 -4.45 -26.21
C TYR A 68 23.15 -3.47 -25.05
N LEU A 69 21.98 -3.03 -24.62
CA LEU A 69 21.83 -2.17 -23.44
C LEU A 69 21.34 -2.96 -22.25
N GLU A 70 21.92 -2.65 -21.10
CA GLU A 70 21.53 -3.08 -19.78
C GLU A 70 21.02 -1.86 -19.04
N ILE A 71 19.75 -1.90 -18.62
CA ILE A 71 19.08 -0.81 -17.89
C ILE A 71 18.82 -1.31 -16.49
N GLU A 72 19.56 -0.78 -15.54
CA GLU A 72 19.37 -1.08 -14.12
C GLU A 72 18.31 -0.16 -13.53
N VAL A 73 17.29 -0.76 -12.91
CA VAL A 73 16.15 -0.07 -12.32
C VAL A 73 16.09 -0.39 -10.84
N GLN A 74 16.23 0.62 -10.01
CA GLN A 74 16.11 0.49 -8.57
C GLN A 74 14.65 0.56 -8.12
N PRO A 75 14.28 -0.12 -7.01
CA PRO A 75 12.96 0.03 -6.43
C PRO A 75 12.74 1.47 -5.96
N SER A 76 11.53 1.96 -6.15
CA SER A 76 11.14 3.31 -5.70
C SER A 76 10.29 3.23 -4.44
N ALA A 77 10.57 4.10 -3.47
CA ALA A 77 9.71 4.27 -2.30
C ALA A 77 8.33 4.84 -2.68
N MET A 78 8.28 5.68 -3.72
CA MET A 78 7.04 6.27 -4.21
C MET A 78 6.47 5.50 -5.40
N PRO A 79 5.12 5.44 -5.55
CA PRO A 79 4.48 4.83 -6.71
C PRO A 79 4.88 5.50 -8.03
N ILE A 80 5.32 4.71 -8.99
CA ILE A 80 5.72 5.19 -10.31
C ILE A 80 4.67 4.80 -11.35
N SER A 81 4.06 5.81 -11.98
CA SER A 81 3.07 5.61 -13.05
C SER A 81 3.65 5.85 -14.43
N VAL A 82 3.03 5.25 -15.43
CA VAL A 82 3.23 5.55 -16.84
C VAL A 82 1.87 5.85 -17.46
N HIS A 83 1.71 7.06 -17.98
CA HIS A 83 0.42 7.55 -18.48
C HIS A 83 -0.74 7.40 -17.48
N GLY A 84 -0.48 7.65 -16.18
CA GLY A 84 -1.46 7.52 -15.11
C GLY A 84 -1.80 6.08 -14.70
N ARG A 85 -1.12 5.08 -15.25
CA ARG A 85 -1.29 3.65 -14.93
C ARG A 85 -0.11 3.14 -14.13
N TYR A 86 -0.39 2.27 -13.16
CA TYR A 86 0.61 1.66 -12.30
C TYR A 86 0.79 0.19 -12.66
N TYR A 87 2.03 -0.24 -12.74
CA TYR A 87 2.37 -1.61 -13.11
C TYR A 87 3.18 -2.25 -11.99
N THR A 88 2.96 -3.54 -11.78
CA THR A 88 3.77 -4.38 -10.91
C THR A 88 4.27 -5.61 -11.66
N ARG A 89 5.24 -6.29 -11.07
CA ARG A 89 5.80 -7.51 -11.62
C ARG A 89 5.75 -8.63 -10.58
N SER A 90 5.31 -9.82 -11.03
CA SER A 90 5.40 -11.06 -10.27
C SER A 90 6.05 -12.10 -11.17
N GLY A 91 7.26 -12.52 -10.81
CA GLY A 91 8.08 -13.36 -11.66
C GLY A 91 8.34 -12.75 -13.03
N SER A 92 7.91 -13.40 -14.11
CA SER A 92 8.04 -12.92 -15.51
C SER A 92 6.87 -12.06 -15.97
N VAL A 93 5.78 -11.99 -15.20
CA VAL A 93 4.53 -11.33 -15.62
C VAL A 93 4.49 -9.89 -15.12
N THR A 94 4.22 -8.96 -16.04
CA THR A 94 3.95 -7.54 -15.72
C THR A 94 2.46 -7.28 -15.87
N SER A 95 1.81 -6.82 -14.80
CA SER A 95 0.38 -6.53 -14.76
C SER A 95 0.10 -5.09 -14.37
N GLU A 96 -0.99 -4.55 -14.89
CA GLU A 96 -1.52 -3.24 -14.49
C GLU A 96 -2.33 -3.40 -13.20
N LEU A 97 -2.05 -2.52 -12.23
CA LEU A 97 -2.81 -2.47 -10.99
C LEU A 97 -4.13 -1.73 -11.19
N GLN A 98 -5.23 -2.38 -10.80
CA GLN A 98 -6.58 -1.82 -10.91
C GLN A 98 -7.40 -2.09 -9.64
N GLY A 99 -8.43 -1.26 -9.42
CA GLY A 99 -9.38 -1.45 -8.32
C GLY A 99 -8.70 -1.56 -6.96
N ASN A 100 -9.05 -2.59 -6.20
CA ASN A 100 -8.54 -2.79 -4.84
C ASN A 100 -7.03 -3.04 -4.78
N GLN A 101 -6.46 -3.72 -5.79
CA GLN A 101 -5.01 -3.94 -5.86
C GLN A 101 -4.23 -2.62 -5.92
N LEU A 102 -4.74 -1.64 -6.68
CA LEU A 102 -4.15 -0.30 -6.75
C LEU A 102 -4.24 0.42 -5.41
N ASN A 103 -5.38 0.33 -4.72
CA ASN A 103 -5.56 0.94 -3.41
C ASN A 103 -4.61 0.36 -2.36
N MET A 104 -4.47 -0.98 -2.32
CA MET A 104 -3.54 -1.67 -1.43
C MET A 104 -2.09 -1.31 -1.73
N PHE A 105 -1.73 -1.23 -3.01
CA PHE A 105 -0.39 -0.83 -3.43
C PHE A 105 -0.05 0.60 -2.96
N TRP A 106 -0.98 1.55 -3.11
CA TRP A 106 -0.80 2.91 -2.61
C TRP A 106 -0.64 2.94 -1.10
N ALA A 107 -1.51 2.24 -0.37
CA ALA A 107 -1.44 2.15 1.08
C ALA A 107 -0.08 1.61 1.54
N ALA A 108 0.39 0.51 0.94
CA ALA A 108 1.69 -0.08 1.25
C ALA A 108 2.87 0.87 0.97
N LYS A 109 2.87 1.55 -0.19
CA LYS A 109 3.93 2.51 -0.54
C LYS A 109 3.94 3.75 0.36
N MET A 110 2.79 4.15 0.88
CA MET A 110 2.68 5.28 1.83
C MET A 110 2.94 4.86 3.29
N GLY A 111 3.29 3.61 3.53
CA GLY A 111 3.47 3.08 4.89
C GLY A 111 2.16 3.00 5.69
N LEU A 112 1.03 3.11 5.00
CA LEU A 112 -0.29 2.96 5.60
C LEU A 112 -0.63 1.47 5.69
N THR A 113 -0.04 0.77 6.62
CA THR A 113 -0.52 -0.55 7.02
C THR A 113 -1.70 -0.36 7.95
N TRP A 114 -2.62 -1.32 7.97
CA TRP A 114 -3.70 -1.34 8.96
C TRP A 114 -3.17 -1.24 10.39
N GLU A 115 -2.00 -1.78 10.63
CA GLU A 115 -1.30 -1.78 11.91
C GLU A 115 -0.86 -0.39 12.36
N SER A 116 -0.48 0.50 11.43
CA SER A 116 0.01 1.85 11.77
C SER A 116 -1.10 2.87 12.03
N VAL A 117 -2.37 2.54 11.74
CA VAL A 117 -3.50 3.49 11.81
C VAL A 117 -4.37 3.26 13.05
N ILE A 118 -4.22 2.14 13.76
CA ILE A 118 -5.27 1.63 14.63
C ILE A 118 -5.12 2.06 16.10
N GLU A 119 -3.94 2.10 16.68
CA GLU A 119 -3.85 2.29 18.14
C GLU A 119 -3.98 3.76 18.58
N GLU A 120 -3.33 4.69 17.92
CA GLU A 120 -3.38 6.10 18.34
C GLU A 120 -4.60 6.86 17.81
N ASP A 121 -5.14 6.47 16.65
CA ASP A 121 -6.23 7.17 15.99
C ASP A 121 -7.64 6.77 16.48
N LEU A 122 -7.82 5.53 16.98
CA LEU A 122 -9.15 5.06 17.44
C LEU A 122 -9.67 5.79 18.69
N SER A 123 -8.78 6.31 19.51
CA SER A 123 -9.11 7.13 20.68
C SER A 123 -9.36 8.60 20.35
N ARG A 124 -9.11 9.04 19.11
CA ARG A 124 -9.24 10.43 18.65
C ARG A 124 -10.17 10.53 17.44
N SER A 125 -10.57 11.75 17.08
CA SER A 125 -11.30 12.00 15.84
C SER A 125 -10.39 11.69 14.64
N HIS A 126 -10.79 10.75 13.81
CA HIS A 126 -10.05 10.31 12.62
C HIS A 126 -10.95 10.27 11.38
N PRO A 127 -10.40 10.45 10.16
CA PRO A 127 -11.17 10.29 8.94
C PRO A 127 -11.69 8.86 8.79
N SER A 128 -12.96 8.69 8.45
CA SER A 128 -13.51 7.38 8.13
C SER A 128 -12.85 6.82 6.86
N ARG A 129 -12.30 5.60 6.95
CA ARG A 129 -11.67 4.87 5.84
C ARG A 129 -12.33 3.51 5.66
N PRO A 130 -13.55 3.46 5.13
CA PRO A 130 -14.28 2.21 4.98
C PRO A 130 -13.58 1.30 3.97
N HIS A 131 -13.48 0.01 4.29
CA HIS A 131 -12.89 -1.00 3.41
C HIS A 131 -13.69 -1.16 2.11
N ASN A 132 -15.01 -1.09 2.21
CA ASN A 132 -15.90 -1.07 1.06
C ASN A 132 -16.71 0.24 1.04
N LYS A 133 -16.30 1.16 0.18
CA LYS A 133 -16.90 2.48 0.09
C LYS A 133 -18.37 2.45 -0.33
N LEU A 134 -18.75 1.51 -1.23
CA LEU A 134 -20.14 1.39 -1.70
C LEU A 134 -21.07 0.95 -0.57
N ILE A 135 -20.67 -0.07 0.20
CA ILE A 135 -21.44 -0.53 1.36
C ILE A 135 -21.52 0.57 2.41
N ALA A 136 -20.41 1.25 2.70
CA ALA A 136 -20.38 2.35 3.64
C ALA A 136 -21.30 3.50 3.23
N ASP A 137 -21.32 3.88 1.94
CA ASP A 137 -22.21 4.91 1.42
C ASP A 137 -23.70 4.54 1.55
N VAL A 138 -24.05 3.28 1.36
CA VAL A 138 -25.42 2.78 1.55
C VAL A 138 -25.81 2.85 3.04
N PHE A 139 -24.95 2.38 3.95
CA PHE A 139 -25.21 2.42 5.38
C PHE A 139 -25.25 3.84 5.93
N TYR A 140 -24.42 4.74 5.41
CA TYR A 140 -24.48 6.16 5.73
C TYR A 140 -25.83 6.78 5.33
N LYS A 141 -26.27 6.55 4.08
CA LYS A 141 -27.58 7.05 3.59
C LYS A 141 -28.76 6.44 4.33
N ALA A 142 -28.63 5.22 4.81
CA ALA A 142 -29.62 4.54 5.63
C ALA A 142 -29.60 4.96 7.12
N GLY A 143 -28.65 5.81 7.53
CA GLY A 143 -28.52 6.26 8.92
C GLY A 143 -27.90 5.27 9.87
N PHE A 144 -27.35 4.16 9.38
CA PHE A 144 -26.68 3.14 10.20
C PHE A 144 -25.22 3.45 10.50
N MET A 145 -24.60 4.35 9.75
CA MET A 145 -23.21 4.76 9.91
C MET A 145 -23.05 6.28 9.85
N GLU A 146 -22.04 6.79 10.53
CA GLU A 146 -21.62 8.19 10.40
C GLU A 146 -20.44 8.30 9.42
N SER A 147 -20.36 9.41 8.68
CA SER A 147 -19.33 9.60 7.65
C SER A 147 -17.97 10.05 8.19
N TRP A 148 -17.85 10.42 9.45
CA TRP A 148 -16.71 11.16 9.99
C TRP A 148 -15.83 10.40 10.98
N GLY A 149 -15.97 9.07 11.10
CA GLY A 149 -15.12 8.27 12.02
C GLY A 149 -15.32 8.59 13.51
N ARG A 150 -16.48 9.08 13.92
CA ARG A 150 -16.81 9.39 15.32
C ARG A 150 -17.33 8.20 16.12
N GLY A 151 -17.53 7.05 15.49
CA GLY A 151 -18.13 5.89 16.14
C GLY A 151 -17.33 5.42 17.36
N THR A 152 -16.01 5.36 17.24
CA THR A 152 -15.12 4.96 18.36
C THR A 152 -15.14 5.97 19.48
N GLN A 153 -15.13 7.28 19.17
CA GLN A 153 -15.22 8.33 20.19
C GLN A 153 -16.56 8.29 20.92
N ARG A 154 -17.69 8.07 20.22
CA ARG A 154 -19.00 7.91 20.87
C ARG A 154 -19.08 6.72 21.81
N ILE A 155 -18.40 5.61 21.49
CA ILE A 155 -18.31 4.47 22.38
C ILE A 155 -17.60 4.89 23.67
N ILE A 156 -16.48 5.60 23.56
CA ILE A 156 -15.74 6.13 24.72
C ILE A 156 -16.62 7.08 25.54
N ASP A 157 -17.21 8.08 24.86
CA ASP A 157 -18.03 9.10 25.52
C ASP A 157 -19.23 8.49 26.25
N ASN A 158 -19.90 7.50 25.65
CA ASN A 158 -21.01 6.80 26.28
C ASN A 158 -20.58 5.98 27.50
N CYS A 159 -19.45 5.27 27.43
CA CYS A 159 -18.94 4.56 28.60
C CYS A 159 -18.64 5.50 29.77
N VAL A 160 -17.95 6.62 29.47
CA VAL A 160 -17.63 7.63 30.49
C VAL A 160 -18.88 8.29 31.05
N ALA A 161 -19.89 8.59 30.22
CA ALA A 161 -21.15 9.18 30.63
C ALA A 161 -21.94 8.26 31.60
N GLU A 162 -21.81 6.94 31.43
CA GLU A 162 -22.43 5.92 32.32
C GLU A 162 -21.56 5.61 33.58
N GLY A 163 -20.47 6.34 33.78
CA GLY A 163 -19.55 6.18 34.90
C GLY A 163 -18.64 4.96 34.80
N LEU A 164 -18.50 4.39 33.60
CA LEU A 164 -17.55 3.32 33.30
C LEU A 164 -16.21 3.89 32.82
N SER A 165 -15.14 3.11 32.97
CA SER A 165 -13.85 3.46 32.37
C SER A 165 -13.94 3.45 30.86
N ALA A 166 -13.12 4.28 30.19
CA ALA A 166 -13.01 4.25 28.74
C ALA A 166 -12.60 2.87 28.25
N PRO A 167 -13.23 2.35 27.17
CA PRO A 167 -12.84 1.06 26.60
C PRO A 167 -11.44 1.14 26.01
N MET A 168 -10.71 0.02 26.06
CA MET A 168 -9.37 -0.09 25.52
C MET A 168 -9.43 -0.75 24.16
N TYR A 169 -8.79 -0.10 23.19
CA TYR A 169 -8.60 -0.62 21.84
C TYR A 169 -7.18 -1.18 21.74
N GLU A 170 -7.03 -2.40 21.26
CA GLU A 170 -5.75 -3.06 21.10
C GLU A 170 -5.74 -3.88 19.81
N TYR A 171 -4.69 -3.74 19.01
CA TYR A 171 -4.51 -4.54 17.80
C TYR A 171 -3.41 -5.58 18.03
N LYS A 172 -3.77 -6.84 17.99
CA LYS A 172 -2.83 -7.96 18.14
C LYS A 172 -3.12 -9.08 17.14
N MET A 173 -2.07 -9.63 16.53
CA MET A 173 -2.13 -10.81 15.66
C MET A 173 -3.17 -10.70 14.52
N GLY A 174 -3.36 -9.49 13.95
CA GLY A 174 -4.33 -9.28 12.87
C GLY A 174 -5.77 -9.03 13.33
N PHE A 175 -6.03 -8.94 14.65
CA PHE A 175 -7.35 -8.72 15.22
C PHE A 175 -7.39 -7.42 16.05
N LEU A 176 -8.52 -6.73 15.95
CA LEU A 176 -8.83 -5.60 16.82
C LEU A 176 -9.57 -6.12 18.05
N TYR A 177 -8.99 -5.92 19.23
CA TYR A 177 -9.61 -6.19 20.53
C TYR A 177 -10.20 -4.90 21.06
N LEU A 178 -11.45 -4.97 21.48
CA LEU A 178 -12.15 -3.91 22.18
C LEU A 178 -12.55 -4.46 23.56
N THR A 179 -11.93 -3.93 24.61
CA THR A 179 -12.13 -4.38 25.97
C THR A 179 -12.94 -3.34 26.73
N PHE A 180 -14.08 -3.74 27.29
CA PHE A 180 -14.91 -2.94 28.19
C PHE A 180 -14.65 -3.38 29.62
N SER A 181 -14.45 -2.41 30.53
CA SER A 181 -14.43 -2.69 31.97
C SER A 181 -15.84 -2.56 32.54
N HIS A 182 -16.23 -3.49 33.38
CA HIS A 182 -17.52 -3.46 34.10
C HIS A 182 -17.44 -2.61 35.39
N GLU A 183 -16.24 -2.21 35.81
CA GLU A 183 -16.04 -1.47 37.05
C GLU A 183 -16.41 0.01 36.85
N ARG A 184 -17.21 0.54 37.75
CA ARG A 184 -17.51 1.98 37.78
C ARG A 184 -16.35 2.75 38.40
N VAL A 185 -16.00 3.87 37.81
CA VAL A 185 -14.87 4.71 38.25
C VAL A 185 -15.01 5.19 39.70
N ASN A 186 -16.22 5.20 40.24
CA ASN A 186 -16.51 5.66 41.60
C ASN A 186 -16.41 4.56 42.69
N GLU A 187 -16.13 3.30 42.36
CA GLU A 187 -15.99 2.18 43.28
C GLU A 187 -14.55 1.79 43.62
N LEU A 188 -13.58 2.57 43.14
CA LEU A 188 -12.15 2.36 43.45
C LEU A 188 -11.76 3.06 44.77
N THR A 189 -12.48 2.79 45.85
CA THR A 189 -11.96 2.93 47.21
C THR A 189 -11.96 1.56 47.87
N ASP A 190 -10.76 0.99 47.96
CA ASP A 190 -10.38 -0.11 48.84
C ASP A 190 -11.22 -1.40 48.75
N THR A 191 -10.91 -2.31 47.85
CA THR A 191 -10.65 -3.71 48.14
C THR A 191 -10.38 -4.50 46.85
N GLU A 192 -9.42 -5.37 46.93
CA GLU A 192 -8.82 -6.22 45.91
C GLU A 192 -9.76 -6.86 44.86
N LEU A 193 -9.45 -6.61 43.61
CA LEU A 193 -9.33 -7.55 42.49
C LEU A 193 -10.29 -8.75 42.41
N SER A 194 -11.37 -8.57 41.68
CA SER A 194 -11.81 -9.64 40.77
C SER A 194 -12.07 -9.08 39.39
N ILE A 195 -11.14 -9.33 38.48
CA ILE A 195 -11.15 -8.87 37.10
C ILE A 195 -12.13 -9.71 36.31
N GLY A 196 -13.30 -9.18 36.06
CA GLY A 196 -14.23 -9.69 35.06
C GLY A 196 -14.11 -8.87 33.76
N SER A 197 -13.07 -9.07 32.98
CA SER A 197 -12.99 -8.47 31.65
C SER A 197 -13.75 -9.33 30.65
N LEU A 198 -14.80 -8.79 30.05
CA LEU A 198 -15.47 -9.40 28.91
C LEU A 198 -14.70 -9.05 27.64
N GLN A 199 -13.98 -10.02 27.07
CA GLN A 199 -13.34 -9.88 25.78
C GLN A 199 -14.35 -10.22 24.67
N ILE A 200 -14.73 -9.24 23.89
CA ILE A 200 -15.49 -9.46 22.66
C ILE A 200 -14.50 -9.37 21.48
N SER A 201 -14.13 -10.53 20.95
CA SER A 201 -13.39 -10.61 19.70
C SER A 201 -14.35 -10.52 18.51
N HIS A 202 -14.31 -9.44 17.76
CA HIS A 202 -15.01 -9.37 16.48
C HIS A 202 -14.08 -9.83 15.36
N LEU A 203 -14.41 -10.96 14.80
CA LEU A 203 -13.84 -11.42 13.53
C LEU A 203 -14.32 -10.47 12.45
N LEU A 204 -13.44 -9.62 11.95
CA LEU A 204 -13.68 -8.93 10.68
C LEU A 204 -13.18 -9.84 9.56
N LEU A 205 -14.14 -10.35 8.86
CA LEU A 205 -14.13 -11.20 7.69
C LEU A 205 -13.10 -10.81 6.62
N ASN A 206 -12.50 -11.82 6.08
CA ASN A 206 -11.74 -11.88 4.82
C ASN A 206 -12.38 -11.11 3.67
#